data_fedd3153805604cff609415bb79fdbc1
#
_entry.id   fedd3153805604cff609415bb79fdbc1
#
_cell.length_a   1.000
_cell.length_b   1.000
_cell.length_c   1.000
_cell.angle_alpha   90.00
_cell.angle_beta   90.00
_cell.angle_gamma   90.00
#
_symmetry.space_group_name_H-M   'P 1'
#
loop_
_entity.id
_entity.type
_entity.pdbx_description
1 polymer ?
#
loop_
_entity_poly.entity_id
_entity_poly.type
_entity_poly.pdbx_seq_one_letter_code
_entity_poly.pdbx_strand_id
1 'polypeptide(L)'
;MNNTTEYLQKYLKKIKEYPELTREEEAELARRIQVDGDEDAVRRLVEANLRFVALIAKKYVKSGLLIEDLINEGSIGLIAAARRFEPERGVKFITYAVWWIRQAILYAIASK
;
A
#
# COMPACT_ATOMS: atom_id res chain seq x y z
N MET A 1 20.25 15.08 12.42
CA MET A 1 18.99 15.26 11.68
C MET A 1 18.46 13.91 11.20
N ASN A 2 17.16 13.71 11.29
CA ASN A 2 16.55 12.43 10.95
C ASN A 2 15.97 12.48 9.53
N ASN A 3 16.71 11.93 8.57
CA ASN A 3 16.28 11.89 7.17
C ASN A 3 14.99 11.07 6.99
N THR A 4 14.78 10.09 7.86
CA THR A 4 13.55 9.29 7.84
C THR A 4 12.32 10.14 8.06
N THR A 5 12.36 11.01 9.09
CA THR A 5 11.24 11.90 9.40
C THR A 5 10.97 12.85 8.25
N GLU A 6 12.02 13.44 7.70
CA GLU A 6 11.90 14.38 6.59
C GLU A 6 11.29 13.71 5.37
N TYR A 7 11.78 12.51 5.03
CA TYR A 7 11.25 11.76 3.89
C TYR A 7 9.77 11.44 4.09
N LEU A 8 9.40 10.96 5.27
CA LEU A 8 8.01 10.62 5.58
C LEU A 8 7.09 11.82 5.46
N GLN A 9 7.51 12.97 5.96
CA GLN A 9 6.70 14.19 5.89
C GLN A 9 6.41 14.57 4.44
N LYS A 10 7.44 14.53 3.59
CA LYS A 10 7.29 14.85 2.17
C LYS A 10 6.41 13.84 1.45
N TYR A 11 6.62 12.56 1.75
CA TYR A 11 5.85 11.49 1.14
C TYR A 11 4.37 11.59 1.50
N LEU A 12 4.06 11.76 2.78
CA LEU A 12 2.68 11.87 3.26
C LEU A 12 1.98 13.10 2.70
N LYS A 13 2.71 14.20 2.56
CA LYS A 13 2.17 15.42 1.97
C LYS A 13 1.77 15.17 0.52
N LYS A 14 2.60 14.46 -0.22
CA LYS A 14 2.35 14.16 -1.63
C LYS A 14 1.15 13.25 -1.82
N ILE A 15 1.05 12.18 -1.03
CA ILE A 15 -0.02 11.19 -1.20
C ILE A 15 -1.35 11.63 -0.60
N LYS A 16 -1.34 12.66 0.23
CA LYS A 16 -2.54 13.22 0.83
C LYS A 16 -3.55 13.71 -0.22
N GLU A 17 -3.09 14.01 -1.41
CA GLU A 17 -3.95 14.48 -2.50
C GLU A 17 -4.82 13.37 -3.08
N TYR A 18 -4.47 12.10 -2.86
CA TYR A 18 -5.28 10.99 -3.37
C TYR A 18 -6.54 10.82 -2.52
N PRO A 19 -7.71 10.82 -3.14
CA PRO A 19 -8.97 10.71 -2.37
C PRO A 19 -9.12 9.34 -1.72
N GLU A 20 -9.74 9.33 -0.55
CA GLU A 20 -10.12 8.09 0.10
C GLU A 20 -11.28 7.46 -0.66
N LEU A 21 -11.39 6.15 -0.57
CA LEU A 21 -12.41 5.38 -1.27
C LEU A 21 -13.40 4.80 -0.27
N THR A 22 -14.68 4.80 -0.64
CA THR A 22 -15.70 4.08 0.11
C THR A 22 -15.59 2.59 -0.18
N ARG A 23 -16.27 1.76 0.62
CA ARG A 23 -16.34 0.32 0.35
C ARG A 23 -16.90 0.03 -1.02
N GLU A 24 -17.93 0.79 -1.43
CA GLU A 24 -18.59 0.63 -2.72
C GLU A 24 -17.63 0.95 -3.85
N GLU A 25 -16.84 2.03 -3.69
CA GLU A 25 -15.83 2.38 -4.68
C GLU A 25 -14.74 1.32 -4.76
N GLU A 26 -14.29 0.80 -3.61
CA GLU A 26 -13.30 -0.28 -3.59
C GLU A 26 -13.82 -1.52 -4.31
N ALA A 27 -15.07 -1.87 -4.06
CA ALA A 27 -15.69 -3.03 -4.69
C ALA A 27 -15.76 -2.87 -6.20
N GLU A 28 -16.13 -1.67 -6.67
CA GLU A 28 -16.22 -1.41 -8.10
C GLU A 28 -14.84 -1.47 -8.77
N LEU A 29 -13.81 -0.90 -8.12
CA LEU A 29 -12.45 -0.99 -8.64
C LEU A 29 -11.98 -2.43 -8.69
N ALA A 30 -12.25 -3.19 -7.62
CA ALA A 30 -11.86 -4.61 -7.56
C ALA A 30 -12.54 -5.41 -8.68
N ARG A 31 -13.80 -5.13 -8.95
CA ARG A 31 -14.53 -5.79 -10.04
C ARG A 31 -13.85 -5.48 -11.40
N ARG A 32 -13.50 -4.23 -11.65
CA ARG A 32 -12.82 -3.83 -12.88
C ARG A 32 -11.45 -4.52 -13.02
N ILE A 33 -10.75 -4.69 -11.92
CA ILE A 33 -9.47 -5.40 -11.91
C ILE A 33 -9.69 -6.88 -12.26
N GLN A 34 -10.63 -7.53 -11.58
CA GLN A 34 -10.86 -8.96 -11.73
C GLN A 34 -11.44 -9.32 -13.10
N VAL A 35 -12.38 -8.52 -13.60
CA VAL A 35 -13.08 -8.84 -14.84
C VAL A 35 -12.34 -8.30 -16.07
N ASP A 36 -11.86 -7.06 -15.99
CA ASP A 36 -11.32 -6.36 -17.16
C ASP A 36 -9.79 -6.24 -17.15
N GLY A 37 -9.13 -6.60 -16.07
CA GLY A 37 -7.69 -6.38 -15.94
C GLY A 37 -7.32 -4.90 -15.98
N ASP A 38 -8.19 -4.05 -15.43
CA ASP A 38 -8.09 -2.58 -15.55
C ASP A 38 -6.92 -2.05 -14.70
N GLU A 39 -5.83 -1.65 -15.35
CA GLU A 39 -4.64 -1.14 -14.66
C GLU A 39 -4.88 0.22 -14.02
N ASP A 40 -5.78 1.02 -14.58
CA ASP A 40 -6.14 2.29 -13.94
C ASP A 40 -6.86 2.06 -12.61
N ALA A 41 -7.69 1.02 -12.54
CA ALA A 41 -8.35 0.65 -11.29
C ALA A 41 -7.34 0.16 -10.25
N VAL A 42 -6.32 -0.60 -10.67
CA VAL A 42 -5.22 -1.00 -9.77
C VAL A 42 -4.55 0.24 -9.20
N ARG A 43 -4.18 1.17 -10.05
CA ARG A 43 -3.51 2.41 -9.65
C ARG A 43 -4.34 3.19 -8.64
N ARG A 44 -5.63 3.36 -8.89
CA ARG A 44 -6.50 4.12 -8.00
C ARG A 44 -6.66 3.46 -6.63
N LEU A 45 -6.82 2.14 -6.62
CA LEU A 45 -6.95 1.40 -5.36
C LEU A 45 -5.65 1.48 -4.54
N VAL A 46 -4.51 1.39 -5.21
CA VAL A 46 -3.19 1.51 -4.58
C VAL A 46 -2.98 2.93 -4.04
N GLU A 47 -3.19 3.95 -4.87
CA GLU A 47 -2.95 5.35 -4.46
C GLU A 47 -3.74 5.74 -3.22
N ALA A 48 -4.99 5.32 -3.14
CA ALA A 48 -5.85 5.66 -2.00
C ALA A 48 -5.35 5.03 -0.69
N ASN A 49 -4.44 4.04 -0.77
CA ASN A 49 -3.98 3.30 0.40
C ASN A 49 -2.48 3.43 0.67
N LEU A 50 -1.77 4.27 -0.08
CA LEU A 50 -0.33 4.45 0.10
C LEU A 50 0.04 4.97 1.48
N ARG A 51 -0.83 5.77 2.11
CA ARG A 51 -0.56 6.27 3.45
C ARG A 51 -0.38 5.14 4.45
N PHE A 52 -1.07 4.03 4.27
CA PHE A 52 -0.94 2.89 5.18
C PHE A 52 0.39 2.17 4.99
N VAL A 53 0.91 2.16 3.76
CA VAL A 53 2.26 1.62 3.51
C VAL A 53 3.28 2.41 4.32
N ALA A 54 3.20 3.74 4.28
CA ALA A 54 4.12 4.60 5.02
C ALA A 54 4.04 4.32 6.53
N LEU A 55 2.82 4.19 7.07
CA LEU A 55 2.63 3.94 8.49
C LEU A 55 3.18 2.58 8.91
N ILE A 56 2.99 1.56 8.08
CA ILE A 56 3.52 0.23 8.36
C ILE A 56 5.03 0.22 8.24
N ALA A 57 5.57 0.82 7.17
CA ALA A 57 7.02 0.87 6.92
C ALA A 57 7.75 1.55 8.07
N LYS A 58 7.16 2.57 8.66
CA LYS A 58 7.73 3.31 9.77
C LYS A 58 8.10 2.39 10.95
N LYS A 59 7.38 1.30 11.13
CA LYS A 59 7.63 0.35 12.22
C LYS A 59 8.90 -0.46 12.01
N TYR A 60 9.48 -0.44 10.82
CA TYR A 60 10.63 -1.26 10.47
C TYR A 60 11.90 -0.46 10.20
N VAL A 61 11.93 0.83 10.59
CA VAL A 61 13.08 1.70 10.28
C VAL A 61 14.37 1.26 10.95
N LYS A 62 14.27 0.45 12.01
CA LYS A 62 15.47 -0.06 12.68
C LYS A 62 16.01 -1.34 12.07
N SER A 63 15.41 -1.81 10.98
CA SER A 63 15.79 -3.05 10.32
C SER A 63 17.12 -2.96 9.57
N GLY A 64 17.59 -1.75 9.29
CA GLY A 64 18.80 -1.52 8.49
C GLY A 64 18.51 -1.13 7.06
N LEU A 65 17.25 -1.19 6.62
CA LEU A 65 16.86 -0.67 5.31
C LEU A 65 16.43 0.79 5.43
N LEU A 66 16.64 1.55 4.36
CA LEU A 66 16.17 2.93 4.30
C LEU A 66 14.66 2.97 4.25
N ILE A 67 14.06 4.03 4.80
CA ILE A 67 12.61 4.17 4.78
C ILE A 67 12.06 4.17 3.36
N GLU A 68 12.78 4.77 2.40
CA GLU A 68 12.39 4.76 0.99
C GLU A 68 12.27 3.35 0.47
N ASP A 69 13.21 2.49 0.81
CA ASP A 69 13.20 1.09 0.36
C ASP A 69 12.06 0.32 1.01
N LEU A 70 11.82 0.56 2.30
CA LEU A 70 10.72 -0.08 3.01
C LEU A 70 9.36 0.29 2.39
N ILE A 71 9.19 1.56 2.05
CA ILE A 71 7.96 2.04 1.42
C ILE A 71 7.81 1.43 0.02
N ASN A 72 8.89 1.38 -0.76
CA ASN A 72 8.84 0.80 -2.09
C ASN A 72 8.47 -0.69 -2.03
N GLU A 73 9.07 -1.43 -1.11
CA GLU A 73 8.75 -2.85 -0.96
C GLU A 73 7.33 -3.06 -0.48
N GLY A 74 6.89 -2.26 0.49
CA GLY A 74 5.52 -2.32 0.97
C GLY A 74 4.51 -1.99 -0.13
N SER A 75 4.86 -1.04 -1.00
CA SER A 75 4.00 -0.67 -2.13
C SER A 75 3.85 -1.81 -3.13
N ILE A 76 4.92 -2.59 -3.33
CA ILE A 76 4.83 -3.79 -4.18
C ILE A 76 3.83 -4.78 -3.58
N GLY A 77 3.88 -4.96 -2.26
CA GLY A 77 2.91 -5.81 -1.56
C GLY A 77 1.48 -5.30 -1.71
N LEU A 78 1.30 -3.98 -1.63
CA LEU A 78 -0.01 -3.36 -1.80
C LEU A 78 -0.55 -3.60 -3.22
N ILE A 79 0.29 -3.49 -4.23
CA ILE A 79 -0.10 -3.76 -5.62
C ILE A 79 -0.56 -5.22 -5.76
N ALA A 80 0.19 -6.16 -5.19
CA ALA A 80 -0.18 -7.58 -5.23
C ALA A 80 -1.54 -7.80 -4.57
N ALA A 81 -1.79 -7.12 -3.44
CA ALA A 81 -3.08 -7.20 -2.75
C ALA A 81 -4.20 -6.67 -3.63
N ALA A 82 -3.97 -5.54 -4.32
CA ALA A 82 -4.99 -4.94 -5.17
C ALA A 82 -5.43 -5.89 -6.28
N ARG A 83 -4.50 -6.65 -6.82
CA ARG A 83 -4.80 -7.59 -7.91
C ARG A 83 -5.57 -8.83 -7.44
N ARG A 84 -5.60 -9.09 -6.14
CA ARG A 84 -6.19 -10.31 -5.57
C ARG A 84 -7.37 -10.06 -4.65
N PHE A 85 -7.73 -8.80 -4.45
CA PHE A 85 -8.79 -8.45 -3.50
C PHE A 85 -10.16 -8.95 -3.96
N GLU A 86 -10.88 -9.60 -3.04
CA GLU A 86 -12.22 -10.12 -3.28
C GLU A 86 -13.21 -9.35 -2.42
N PRO A 87 -13.88 -8.34 -2.99
CA PRO A 87 -14.74 -7.44 -2.19
C PRO A 87 -15.96 -8.11 -1.59
N GLU A 88 -16.41 -9.25 -2.11
CA GLU A 88 -17.57 -9.96 -1.59
C GLU A 88 -17.36 -10.48 -0.18
N ARG A 89 -16.14 -10.41 0.35
CA ARG A 89 -15.85 -10.77 1.75
C ARG A 89 -16.31 -9.71 2.74
N GLY A 90 -16.69 -8.52 2.25
CA GLY A 90 -17.27 -7.47 3.08
C GLY A 90 -16.30 -6.72 3.96
N VAL A 91 -14.99 -6.87 3.75
CA VAL A 91 -13.98 -6.13 4.50
C VAL A 91 -13.42 -5.00 3.65
N LYS A 92 -12.94 -3.95 4.30
CA LYS A 92 -12.24 -2.88 3.58
C LYS A 92 -10.93 -3.43 3.01
N PHE A 93 -10.54 -2.88 1.86
CA PHE A 93 -9.32 -3.32 1.18
C PHE A 93 -8.10 -3.32 2.08
N ILE A 94 -7.90 -2.25 2.89
CA ILE A 94 -6.69 -2.16 3.71
C ILE A 94 -6.59 -3.29 4.74
N THR A 95 -7.73 -3.76 5.26
CA THR A 95 -7.74 -4.88 6.20
C THR A 95 -7.10 -6.13 5.58
N TYR A 96 -7.39 -6.36 4.31
CA TYR A 96 -6.81 -7.45 3.55
C TYR A 96 -5.35 -7.15 3.17
N ALA A 97 -5.09 -5.92 2.75
CA ALA A 97 -3.80 -5.53 2.18
C ALA A 97 -2.66 -5.45 3.21
N VAL A 98 -2.99 -5.20 4.49
CA VAL A 98 -1.97 -5.08 5.54
C VAL A 98 -1.05 -6.29 5.57
N TRP A 99 -1.59 -7.49 5.44
CA TRP A 99 -0.78 -8.71 5.43
C TRP A 99 0.22 -8.70 4.27
N TRP A 100 -0.25 -8.32 3.09
CA TRP A 100 0.60 -8.29 1.89
C TRP A 100 1.72 -7.26 2.02
N ILE A 101 1.40 -6.08 2.55
CA ILE A 101 2.38 -5.01 2.77
C ILE A 101 3.46 -5.49 3.73
N ARG A 102 3.03 -6.05 4.86
CA ARG A 102 3.96 -6.52 5.89
C ARG A 102 4.85 -7.64 5.38
N GLN A 103 4.28 -8.60 4.65
CA GLN A 103 5.07 -9.71 4.11
C GLN A 103 6.12 -9.22 3.13
N ALA A 104 5.78 -8.28 2.26
CA ALA A 104 6.74 -7.72 1.31
C ALA A 104 7.91 -7.03 2.03
N ILE A 105 7.60 -6.26 3.07
CA ILE A 105 8.63 -5.58 3.86
C ILE A 105 9.53 -6.59 4.58
N LEU A 106 8.93 -7.58 5.24
CA LEU A 106 9.70 -8.59 5.97
C LEU A 106 10.59 -9.40 5.03
N TYR A 107 10.08 -9.74 3.85
CA TYR A 107 10.87 -10.44 2.85
C TYR A 107 12.09 -9.61 2.42
N ALA A 108 11.88 -8.31 2.17
CA ALA A 108 12.97 -7.42 1.79
C ALA A 108 14.04 -7.33 2.88
N ILE A 109 13.61 -7.25 4.14
CA ILE A 109 14.54 -7.18 5.28
C ILE A 109 15.36 -8.47 5.36
N ALA A 110 14.72 -9.62 5.19
CA ALA A 110 15.39 -10.91 5.28
C ALA A 110 16.37 -11.14 4.13
N SER A 111 16.13 -10.48 3.00
CA SER A 111 16.91 -10.69 1.78
C SER A 111 18.11 -9.75 1.63
N LYS A 112 18.23 -8.80 2.53
CA LYS A 112 19.33 -7.82 2.41
C LYS A 112 20.68 -8.41 2.78
#